data_060c0048e91721b912227bd1bd0f1be7
#
_entry.id   060c0048e91721b912227bd1bd0f1be7
#
_cell.length_a   1.000
_cell.length_b   1.000
_cell.length_c   1.000
_cell.angle_alpha   90.00
_cell.angle_beta   90.00
_cell.angle_gamma   90.00
#
_symmetry.space_group_name_H-M   'P 1'
#
loop_
_entity.id
_entity.type
_entity.pdbx_description
1 polymer ?
#
loop_
_entity_poly.entity_id
_entity_poly.type
_entity_poly.pdbx_seq_one_letter_code
_entity_poly.pdbx_strand_id
1 'polypeptide(L)'
;MAKLSVLNIKGEKVSDITLEKQVFGITPNDAVLYDAITLTRNAQRQGTASTKTRSEVSGGGRKPWRQKGTGRARQGSIRAAQWYHGGVVFGPSPRDYDKKMNRKERRLALKSALAYKDIEKAIVVVDSLNLETNKTKDMLNILSNLKLNDKKVLIVVDELNENLVLATRNISSVMLLEVSEINTLDIVSADALIMTEAAAKNIGEVLV
;
A
#
# COMPACT_ATOMS: atom_id res chain seq x y z
N MET A 1 7.94 0.08 -27.90
CA MET A 1 8.97 -0.32 -26.94
C MET A 1 9.45 0.96 -26.27
N ALA A 2 9.24 1.08 -24.98
CA ALA A 2 9.79 2.21 -24.23
C ALA A 2 11.30 2.02 -24.11
N LYS A 3 12.05 2.87 -24.81
CA LYS A 3 13.50 2.97 -24.62
C LYS A 3 13.74 4.01 -23.55
N LEU A 4 14.38 3.64 -22.46
CA LEU A 4 14.76 4.53 -21.39
C LEU A 4 16.28 4.63 -21.30
N SER A 5 16.75 5.82 -20.96
CA SER A 5 18.16 6.03 -20.66
C SER A 5 18.48 5.51 -19.27
N VAL A 6 19.53 4.72 -19.15
CA VAL A 6 20.10 4.31 -17.89
C VAL A 6 21.05 5.40 -17.41
N LEU A 7 20.84 5.88 -16.19
CA LEU A 7 21.63 6.95 -15.58
C LEU A 7 22.58 6.37 -14.54
N ASN A 8 23.68 7.06 -14.28
CA ASN A 8 24.53 6.80 -13.11
C ASN A 8 24.03 7.58 -11.88
N ILE A 9 24.63 7.37 -10.73
CA ILE A 9 24.35 8.07 -9.46
C ILE A 9 24.50 9.61 -9.60
N LYS A 10 25.28 10.07 -10.58
CA LYS A 10 25.48 11.50 -10.86
C LYS A 10 24.43 12.11 -11.80
N GLY A 11 23.53 11.27 -12.35
CA GLY A 11 22.50 11.69 -13.30
C GLY A 11 22.99 11.76 -14.78
N GLU A 12 24.16 11.20 -15.09
CA GLU A 12 24.68 11.15 -16.44
C GLU A 12 24.20 9.87 -17.12
N LYS A 13 23.95 9.95 -18.43
CA LYS A 13 23.51 8.79 -19.23
C LYS A 13 24.69 7.85 -19.49
N VAL A 14 24.51 6.57 -19.15
CA VAL A 14 25.50 5.49 -19.36
C VAL A 14 25.11 4.63 -20.56
N SER A 15 23.88 4.16 -20.63
CA SER A 15 23.38 3.23 -21.62
C SER A 15 21.90 3.48 -21.93
N ASP A 16 21.34 2.70 -22.83
CA ASP A 16 19.91 2.65 -23.09
C ASP A 16 19.38 1.24 -22.83
N ILE A 17 18.27 1.13 -22.10
CA ILE A 17 17.54 -0.12 -21.86
C ILE A 17 16.22 -0.12 -22.63
N THR A 18 15.83 -1.27 -23.14
CA THR A 18 14.51 -1.47 -23.72
C THR A 18 13.67 -2.27 -22.76
N LEU A 19 12.59 -1.65 -22.24
CA LEU A 19 11.67 -2.31 -21.33
C LEU A 19 10.76 -3.30 -22.05
N GLU A 20 10.35 -4.35 -21.33
CA GLU A 20 9.48 -5.41 -21.86
C GLU A 20 8.10 -4.85 -22.20
N LYS A 21 7.70 -4.97 -23.49
CA LYS A 21 6.43 -4.41 -23.99
C LYS A 21 5.20 -5.06 -23.35
N GLN A 22 5.29 -6.34 -22.98
CA GLN A 22 4.17 -7.07 -22.37
C GLN A 22 3.91 -6.64 -20.91
N VAL A 23 4.80 -5.87 -20.30
CA VAL A 23 4.68 -5.37 -18.94
C VAL A 23 4.44 -3.86 -18.92
N PHE A 24 5.31 -3.09 -19.56
CA PHE A 24 5.28 -1.62 -19.50
C PHE A 24 4.47 -0.98 -20.64
N GLY A 25 4.28 -1.68 -21.77
CA GLY A 25 3.62 -1.15 -22.95
C GLY A 25 2.18 -1.59 -23.15
N ILE A 26 1.51 -2.08 -22.11
CA ILE A 26 0.09 -2.47 -22.15
C ILE A 26 -0.81 -1.24 -22.01
N THR A 27 -2.06 -1.37 -22.48
CA THR A 27 -3.11 -0.39 -22.15
C THR A 27 -3.55 -0.62 -20.69
N PRO A 28 -3.40 0.37 -19.79
CA PRO A 28 -3.79 0.22 -18.40
C PRO A 28 -5.28 -0.07 -18.24
N ASN A 29 -5.64 -0.87 -17.22
CA ASN A 29 -7.02 -1.17 -16.86
C ASN A 29 -7.35 -0.56 -15.49
N ASP A 30 -8.12 0.54 -15.48
CA ASP A 30 -8.45 1.32 -14.29
C ASP A 30 -9.31 0.55 -13.29
N ALA A 31 -10.25 -0.26 -13.76
CA ALA A 31 -11.14 -1.01 -12.88
C ALA A 31 -10.34 -2.04 -12.05
N VAL A 32 -9.49 -2.81 -12.70
CA VAL A 32 -8.65 -3.81 -12.02
C VAL A 32 -7.62 -3.15 -11.11
N LEU A 33 -7.08 -1.99 -11.53
CA LEU A 33 -6.15 -1.20 -10.71
C LEU A 33 -6.83 -0.68 -9.43
N TYR A 34 -8.03 -0.13 -9.55
CA TYR A 34 -8.83 0.34 -8.41
C TYR A 34 -9.14 -0.79 -7.42
N ASP A 35 -9.54 -1.96 -7.93
CA ASP A 35 -9.85 -3.11 -7.10
C ASP A 35 -8.62 -3.61 -6.34
N ALA A 36 -7.45 -3.64 -6.97
CA ALA A 36 -6.19 -4.02 -6.32
C ALA A 36 -5.77 -3.03 -5.23
N ILE A 37 -5.89 -1.71 -5.47
CA ILE A 37 -5.61 -0.66 -4.48
C ILE A 37 -6.57 -0.80 -3.28
N THR A 38 -7.86 -0.97 -3.55
CA THR A 38 -8.88 -1.13 -2.52
C THR A 38 -8.65 -2.39 -1.69
N LEU A 39 -8.26 -3.50 -2.34
CA LEU A 39 -7.91 -4.75 -1.66
C LEU A 39 -6.73 -4.54 -0.71
N THR A 40 -5.64 -3.96 -1.18
CA THR A 40 -4.43 -3.73 -0.36
C THR A 40 -4.74 -2.81 0.83
N ARG A 41 -5.50 -1.73 0.62
CA ARG A 41 -5.92 -0.82 1.71
C ARG A 41 -6.85 -1.50 2.72
N ASN A 42 -7.76 -2.36 2.26
CA ASN A 42 -8.65 -3.09 3.14
C ASN A 42 -7.91 -4.14 3.97
N ALA A 43 -6.95 -4.86 3.38
CA ALA A 43 -6.13 -5.84 4.10
C ALA A 43 -5.31 -5.24 5.26
N GLN A 44 -5.00 -3.94 5.20
CA GLN A 44 -4.31 -3.23 6.30
C GLN A 44 -5.24 -2.92 7.49
N ARG A 45 -6.56 -3.07 7.34
CA ARG A 45 -7.52 -2.75 8.40
C ARG A 45 -7.67 -3.92 9.36
N GLN A 46 -7.42 -3.68 10.64
CA GLN A 46 -7.52 -4.70 11.69
C GLN A 46 -8.97 -5.15 12.00
N GLY A 47 -9.94 -4.25 11.86
CA GLY A 47 -11.35 -4.58 12.00
C GLY A 47 -11.83 -4.97 13.39
N THR A 48 -11.14 -4.58 14.45
CA THR A 48 -11.40 -5.00 15.85
C THR A 48 -12.41 -4.14 16.60
N ALA A 49 -13.00 -3.12 15.96
CA ALA A 49 -14.00 -2.28 16.61
C ALA A 49 -15.21 -3.13 17.03
N SER A 50 -15.56 -3.04 18.32
CA SER A 50 -16.66 -3.82 18.91
C SER A 50 -17.44 -2.99 19.91
N THR A 51 -18.75 -3.21 19.95
CA THR A 51 -19.64 -2.69 20.98
C THR A 51 -20.39 -3.84 21.65
N LYS A 52 -20.69 -3.71 22.93
CA LYS A 52 -21.41 -4.72 23.67
C LYS A 52 -22.91 -4.63 23.37
N THR A 53 -23.51 -5.75 23.00
CA THR A 53 -24.95 -5.93 22.90
C THR A 53 -25.57 -6.00 24.31
N ARG A 54 -26.90 -5.93 24.40
CA ARG A 54 -27.59 -5.99 25.70
C ARG A 54 -27.31 -7.27 26.50
N SER A 55 -26.97 -8.36 25.85
CA SER A 55 -26.62 -9.64 26.47
C SER A 55 -25.19 -9.67 27.01
N GLU A 56 -24.29 -8.87 26.43
CA GLU A 56 -22.88 -8.83 26.78
C GLU A 56 -22.57 -7.76 27.83
N VAL A 57 -23.47 -6.78 28.01
CA VAL A 57 -23.31 -5.76 29.06
C VAL A 57 -23.57 -6.36 30.42
N SER A 58 -22.63 -6.20 31.34
CA SER A 58 -22.73 -6.72 32.73
C SER A 58 -23.91 -6.12 33.45
N GLY A 59 -24.64 -6.93 34.23
CA GLY A 59 -25.77 -6.55 35.05
C GLY A 59 -27.13 -6.78 34.40
N GLY A 60 -28.22 -6.30 35.05
CA GLY A 60 -29.58 -6.33 34.50
C GLY A 60 -30.31 -7.66 34.62
N GLY A 61 -29.84 -8.61 35.41
CA GLY A 61 -30.50 -9.92 35.63
C GLY A 61 -31.87 -9.84 36.30
N ARG A 62 -32.17 -8.74 37.01
CA ARG A 62 -33.47 -8.53 37.67
C ARG A 62 -34.36 -7.60 36.83
N LYS A 63 -35.67 -7.96 36.68
CA LYS A 63 -36.67 -7.06 36.07
C LYS A 63 -36.83 -5.81 36.93
N PRO A 64 -36.78 -4.55 36.37
CA PRO A 64 -36.81 -3.30 37.11
C PRO A 64 -38.09 -3.14 37.94
N TRP A 65 -39.26 -3.55 37.40
CA TRP A 65 -40.56 -3.50 38.09
C TRP A 65 -41.52 -4.56 37.51
N ARG A 66 -42.62 -4.80 38.22
CA ARG A 66 -43.67 -5.75 37.80
C ARG A 66 -44.33 -5.34 36.48
N GLN A 67 -44.89 -6.31 35.75
CA GLN A 67 -45.41 -6.14 34.39
C GLN A 67 -46.59 -5.17 34.27
N LYS A 68 -47.44 -5.06 35.32
CA LYS A 68 -48.64 -4.22 35.34
C LYS A 68 -48.76 -3.56 36.73
N GLY A 69 -49.58 -2.47 36.83
CA GLY A 69 -49.91 -1.81 38.10
C GLY A 69 -48.82 -0.89 38.66
N THR A 70 -47.89 -0.34 37.81
CA THR A 70 -46.86 0.62 38.20
C THR A 70 -47.04 2.00 37.58
N GLY A 71 -47.97 2.17 36.61
CA GLY A 71 -48.14 3.42 35.85
C GLY A 71 -46.93 3.73 34.91
N ARG A 72 -45.92 2.89 34.87
CA ARG A 72 -44.71 3.08 34.05
C ARG A 72 -44.72 2.19 32.83
N ALA A 73 -43.92 2.56 31.80
CA ALA A 73 -43.70 1.72 30.64
C ALA A 73 -43.12 0.35 31.02
N ARG A 74 -43.52 -0.71 30.31
CA ARG A 74 -43.03 -2.06 30.59
C ARG A 74 -41.56 -2.19 30.25
N GLN A 75 -40.75 -2.70 31.19
CA GLN A 75 -39.32 -2.88 31.05
C GLN A 75 -38.90 -4.30 31.49
N GLY A 76 -38.03 -4.92 30.69
CA GLY A 76 -37.49 -6.26 30.97
C GLY A 76 -36.13 -6.23 31.62
N SER A 77 -35.30 -5.26 31.28
CA SER A 77 -33.92 -5.13 31.79
C SER A 77 -33.47 -3.67 31.74
N ILE A 78 -32.64 -3.25 32.72
CA ILE A 78 -31.97 -1.96 32.72
C ILE A 78 -30.85 -1.86 31.68
N ARG A 79 -30.45 -2.99 31.09
CA ARG A 79 -29.40 -3.04 30.03
C ARG A 79 -29.97 -3.04 28.62
N ALA A 80 -31.27 -2.80 28.46
CA ALA A 80 -31.89 -2.61 27.16
C ALA A 80 -31.36 -1.32 26.49
N ALA A 81 -31.37 -1.27 25.16
CA ALA A 81 -30.73 -0.21 24.39
C ALA A 81 -31.30 1.21 24.67
N GLN A 82 -32.53 1.30 25.13
CA GLN A 82 -33.16 2.59 25.50
C GLN A 82 -32.70 3.14 26.89
N TRP A 83 -31.95 2.37 27.64
CA TRP A 83 -31.44 2.78 28.94
C TRP A 83 -30.02 3.32 28.87
N TYR A 84 -29.73 4.28 29.75
CA TYR A 84 -28.33 4.70 29.95
C TYR A 84 -27.47 3.51 30.38
N HIS A 85 -26.30 3.40 29.79
CA HIS A 85 -25.39 2.24 29.97
C HIS A 85 -25.97 0.89 29.52
N GLY A 86 -27.06 0.90 28.73
CA GLY A 86 -27.57 -0.29 28.06
C GLY A 86 -26.71 -0.71 26.87
N GLY A 87 -27.02 -1.88 26.28
CA GLY A 87 -26.30 -2.37 25.11
C GLY A 87 -26.61 -1.60 23.83
N VAL A 88 -25.71 -1.64 22.88
CA VAL A 88 -25.90 -1.07 21.54
C VAL A 88 -26.52 -2.11 20.64
N VAL A 89 -27.58 -1.72 19.86
CA VAL A 89 -28.30 -2.69 18.99
C VAL A 89 -27.54 -2.95 17.71
N PHE A 90 -27.20 -1.91 16.96
CA PHE A 90 -26.50 -1.99 15.66
C PHE A 90 -25.12 -1.31 15.74
N GLY A 91 -24.36 -1.67 16.74
CA GLY A 91 -23.00 -1.19 16.87
C GLY A 91 -22.01 -1.95 15.98
N PRO A 92 -20.79 -1.44 15.86
CA PRO A 92 -19.74 -2.16 15.16
C PRO A 92 -19.46 -3.51 15.84
N SER A 93 -19.28 -4.52 15.02
CA SER A 93 -18.80 -5.85 15.44
C SER A 93 -17.47 -6.15 14.74
N PRO A 94 -16.57 -6.90 15.35
CA PRO A 94 -15.35 -7.34 14.69
C PRO A 94 -15.66 -8.00 13.36
N ARG A 95 -14.99 -7.56 12.31
CA ARG A 95 -15.15 -8.13 10.98
C ARG A 95 -13.86 -8.11 10.21
N ASP A 96 -13.71 -9.04 9.32
CA ASP A 96 -12.64 -9.06 8.35
C ASP A 96 -12.97 -8.15 7.17
N TYR A 97 -11.97 -7.38 6.73
CA TYR A 97 -12.07 -6.49 5.57
C TYR A 97 -11.35 -7.06 4.34
N ASP A 98 -10.73 -8.22 4.49
CA ASP A 98 -10.00 -8.82 3.39
C ASP A 98 -10.93 -9.22 2.24
N LYS A 99 -10.49 -8.93 1.02
CA LYS A 99 -11.19 -9.28 -0.21
C LYS A 99 -10.32 -10.23 -1.02
N LYS A 100 -10.95 -11.17 -1.68
CA LYS A 100 -10.26 -12.10 -2.57
C LYS A 100 -10.17 -11.50 -3.97
N MET A 101 -8.99 -11.57 -4.60
CA MET A 101 -8.74 -11.19 -5.98
C MET A 101 -7.97 -12.30 -6.70
N ASN A 102 -8.32 -12.59 -7.95
CA ASN A 102 -7.69 -13.66 -8.73
C ASN A 102 -6.23 -13.32 -9.08
N ARG A 103 -5.38 -14.33 -9.20
CA ARG A 103 -3.96 -14.14 -9.48
C ARG A 103 -3.69 -13.41 -10.80
N LYS A 104 -4.48 -13.72 -11.86
CA LYS A 104 -4.36 -13.05 -13.17
C LYS A 104 -4.72 -11.57 -13.10
N GLU A 105 -5.75 -11.22 -12.31
CA GLU A 105 -6.17 -9.83 -12.08
C GLU A 105 -5.11 -9.05 -11.31
N ARG A 106 -4.51 -9.64 -10.26
CA ARG A 106 -3.40 -9.01 -9.52
C ARG A 106 -2.20 -8.71 -10.42
N ARG A 107 -1.82 -9.65 -11.30
CA ARG A 107 -0.76 -9.44 -12.28
C ARG A 107 -1.10 -8.33 -13.27
N LEU A 108 -2.35 -8.29 -13.76
CA LEU A 108 -2.81 -7.25 -14.67
C LEU A 108 -2.82 -5.88 -13.99
N ALA A 109 -3.22 -5.78 -12.71
CA ALA A 109 -3.18 -4.56 -11.94
C ALA A 109 -1.74 -4.03 -11.80
N LEU A 110 -0.78 -4.91 -11.48
CA LEU A 110 0.63 -4.54 -11.35
C LEU A 110 1.21 -4.05 -12.68
N LYS A 111 0.95 -4.77 -13.77
CA LYS A 111 1.32 -4.34 -15.13
C LYS A 111 0.70 -2.98 -15.48
N SER A 112 -0.58 -2.76 -15.14
CA SER A 112 -1.27 -1.49 -15.40
C SER A 112 -0.65 -0.33 -14.62
N ALA A 113 -0.25 -0.55 -13.36
CA ALA A 113 0.45 0.45 -12.56
C ALA A 113 1.80 0.85 -13.16
N LEU A 114 2.59 -0.14 -13.61
CA LEU A 114 3.87 0.09 -14.27
C LEU A 114 3.70 0.80 -15.62
N ALA A 115 2.68 0.44 -16.41
CA ALA A 115 2.37 1.09 -17.67
C ALA A 115 1.96 2.56 -17.47
N TYR A 116 1.22 2.90 -16.42
CA TYR A 116 0.95 4.29 -16.07
C TYR A 116 2.22 5.08 -15.78
N LYS A 117 3.14 4.51 -15.01
CA LYS A 117 4.43 5.18 -14.73
C LYS A 117 5.27 5.38 -15.98
N ASP A 118 5.19 4.49 -16.97
CA ASP A 118 5.86 4.69 -18.26
C ASP A 118 5.18 5.81 -19.09
N ILE A 119 3.85 5.85 -19.15
CA ILE A 119 3.08 6.91 -19.82
C ILE A 119 3.38 8.28 -19.22
N GLU A 120 3.45 8.37 -17.88
CA GLU A 120 3.78 9.59 -17.13
C GLU A 120 5.25 9.98 -17.24
N LYS A 121 6.10 9.13 -17.82
CA LYS A 121 7.57 9.29 -17.84
C LYS A 121 8.16 9.46 -16.44
N ALA A 122 7.58 8.77 -15.49
CA ALA A 122 7.96 8.81 -14.09
C ALA A 122 8.96 7.70 -13.70
N ILE A 123 9.40 6.90 -14.67
CA ILE A 123 10.38 5.83 -14.47
C ILE A 123 11.78 6.37 -14.73
N VAL A 124 12.67 6.15 -13.78
CA VAL A 124 14.11 6.45 -13.86
C VAL A 124 14.86 5.14 -13.67
N VAL A 125 15.65 4.74 -14.67
CA VAL A 125 16.49 3.55 -14.56
C VAL A 125 17.91 3.98 -14.23
N VAL A 126 18.51 3.34 -13.21
CA VAL A 126 19.88 3.57 -12.79
C VAL A 126 20.73 2.30 -12.99
N ASP A 127 21.98 2.46 -13.28
CA ASP A 127 22.92 1.36 -13.47
C ASP A 127 23.06 0.55 -12.18
N SER A 128 23.48 1.20 -11.09
CA SER A 128 23.61 0.59 -9.77
C SER A 128 23.38 1.63 -8.66
N LEU A 129 22.89 1.17 -7.49
CA LEU A 129 22.66 1.97 -6.28
C LEU A 129 23.53 1.46 -5.13
N ASN A 130 24.83 1.32 -5.38
CA ASN A 130 25.78 0.89 -4.35
C ASN A 130 26.32 2.09 -3.58
N LEU A 131 25.94 2.21 -2.31
CA LEU A 131 26.45 3.21 -1.39
C LEU A 131 27.62 2.63 -0.58
N GLU A 132 28.73 3.34 -0.56
CA GLU A 132 29.89 3.00 0.28
C GLU A 132 29.61 3.32 1.75
N THR A 133 28.77 4.33 2.00
CA THR A 133 28.42 4.79 3.35
C THR A 133 26.91 4.65 3.61
N ASN A 134 26.56 4.54 4.88
CA ASN A 134 25.15 4.46 5.33
C ASN A 134 24.51 5.84 5.60
N LYS A 135 25.12 6.94 5.10
CA LYS A 135 24.67 8.30 5.41
C LYS A 135 23.49 8.71 4.54
N THR A 136 22.44 9.23 5.17
CA THR A 136 21.26 9.80 4.49
C THR A 136 21.60 10.96 3.56
N LYS A 137 22.66 11.72 3.85
CA LYS A 137 23.14 12.84 3.02
C LYS A 137 23.52 12.38 1.61
N ASP A 138 24.15 11.21 1.50
CA ASP A 138 24.58 10.67 0.21
C ASP A 138 23.38 10.29 -0.64
N MET A 139 22.33 9.69 -0.01
CA MET A 139 21.08 9.41 -0.72
C MET A 139 20.35 10.69 -1.16
N LEU A 140 20.31 11.73 -0.32
CA LEU A 140 19.74 13.03 -0.70
C LEU A 140 20.49 13.67 -1.87
N ASN A 141 21.82 13.55 -1.92
CA ASN A 141 22.60 14.02 -3.05
C ASN A 141 22.23 13.26 -4.35
N ILE A 142 22.03 11.95 -4.29
CA ILE A 142 21.60 11.14 -5.44
C ILE A 142 20.22 11.62 -5.93
N LEU A 143 19.25 11.78 -5.03
CA LEU A 143 17.93 12.28 -5.37
C LEU A 143 17.97 13.68 -6.01
N SER A 144 18.87 14.54 -5.51
CA SER A 144 19.12 15.87 -6.07
C SER A 144 19.67 15.79 -7.50
N ASN A 145 20.66 14.93 -7.75
CA ASN A 145 21.25 14.70 -9.07
C ASN A 145 20.22 14.18 -10.07
N LEU A 146 19.29 13.33 -9.61
CA LEU A 146 18.19 12.77 -10.40
C LEU A 146 16.97 13.73 -10.50
N LYS A 147 17.02 14.92 -9.86
CA LYS A 147 15.94 15.94 -9.82
C LYS A 147 14.63 15.42 -9.21
N LEU A 148 14.71 14.65 -8.13
CA LEU A 148 13.58 13.99 -7.48
C LEU A 148 13.38 14.44 -6.01
N ASN A 149 13.97 15.56 -5.56
CA ASN A 149 13.97 16.00 -4.16
C ASN A 149 12.57 16.17 -3.55
N ASP A 150 11.62 16.71 -4.33
CA ASP A 150 10.29 17.07 -3.84
C ASP A 150 9.22 16.01 -4.17
N LYS A 151 9.64 14.83 -4.63
CA LYS A 151 8.75 13.75 -5.06
C LYS A 151 8.76 12.60 -4.07
N LYS A 152 7.65 11.89 -4.00
CA LYS A 152 7.60 10.57 -3.37
C LYS A 152 8.23 9.57 -4.31
N VAL A 153 9.32 8.97 -3.89
CA VAL A 153 10.13 8.08 -4.71
C VAL A 153 10.04 6.65 -4.19
N LEU A 154 9.66 5.74 -5.07
CA LEU A 154 9.79 4.31 -4.85
C LEU A 154 11.08 3.84 -5.51
N ILE A 155 11.97 3.26 -4.73
CA ILE A 155 13.23 2.66 -5.21
C ILE A 155 13.05 1.15 -5.23
N VAL A 156 13.33 0.54 -6.37
CA VAL A 156 13.25 -0.91 -6.55
C VAL A 156 14.63 -1.43 -6.94
N VAL A 157 15.12 -2.34 -6.14
CA VAL A 157 16.42 -3.00 -6.33
C VAL A 157 16.22 -4.51 -6.44
N ASP A 158 17.17 -5.18 -7.05
CA ASP A 158 17.16 -6.64 -7.15
C ASP A 158 17.52 -7.28 -5.80
N GLU A 159 18.60 -6.79 -5.17
CA GLU A 159 19.06 -7.22 -3.84
C GLU A 159 19.20 -6.00 -2.92
N LEU A 160 18.79 -6.14 -1.66
CA LEU A 160 18.90 -5.10 -0.66
C LEU A 160 20.33 -5.03 -0.10
N ASN A 161 20.94 -3.86 -0.23
CA ASN A 161 22.21 -3.56 0.42
C ASN A 161 21.94 -2.88 1.79
N GLU A 162 22.59 -3.34 2.86
CA GLU A 162 22.45 -2.81 4.22
C GLU A 162 22.70 -1.29 4.26
N ASN A 163 23.75 -0.80 3.60
CA ASN A 163 24.03 0.64 3.54
C ASN A 163 22.92 1.43 2.89
N LEU A 164 22.30 0.91 1.81
CA LEU A 164 21.18 1.55 1.13
C LEU A 164 19.94 1.61 2.03
N VAL A 165 19.61 0.53 2.73
CA VAL A 165 18.49 0.48 3.69
C VAL A 165 18.69 1.52 4.80
N LEU A 166 19.88 1.59 5.40
CA LEU A 166 20.18 2.54 6.46
C LEU A 166 20.16 4.00 5.97
N ALA A 167 20.60 4.25 4.73
CA ALA A 167 20.62 5.60 4.14
C ALA A 167 19.23 6.10 3.75
N THR A 168 18.28 5.20 3.38
CA THR A 168 16.94 5.55 2.89
C THR A 168 15.86 5.58 3.97
N ARG A 169 15.93 4.70 4.99
CA ARG A 169 14.85 4.49 5.98
C ARG A 169 14.39 5.73 6.73
N ASN A 170 15.25 6.73 6.91
CA ASN A 170 14.92 7.98 7.61
C ASN A 170 14.28 9.05 6.70
N ILE A 171 14.25 8.84 5.39
CA ILE A 171 13.70 9.80 4.43
C ILE A 171 12.23 9.45 4.19
N SER A 172 11.30 10.26 4.70
CA SER A 172 9.86 10.00 4.65
C SER A 172 9.27 9.96 3.22
N SER A 173 9.94 10.60 2.27
CA SER A 173 9.52 10.64 0.86
C SER A 173 10.07 9.47 0.03
N VAL A 174 10.91 8.62 0.61
CA VAL A 174 11.55 7.50 -0.09
C VAL A 174 11.09 6.18 0.50
N MET A 175 10.70 5.27 -0.36
CA MET A 175 10.42 3.88 -0.02
C MET A 175 11.36 2.99 -0.82
N LEU A 176 12.00 2.04 -0.17
CA LEU A 176 12.90 1.05 -0.78
C LEU A 176 12.26 -0.33 -0.72
N LEU A 177 12.18 -1.01 -1.85
CA LEU A 177 11.66 -2.37 -1.97
C LEU A 177 12.57 -3.23 -2.84
N GLU A 178 12.54 -4.50 -2.58
CA GLU A 178 13.07 -5.54 -3.46
C GLU A 178 12.04 -5.89 -4.56
N VAL A 179 12.51 -6.41 -5.68
CA VAL A 179 11.63 -6.84 -6.81
C VAL A 179 10.54 -7.81 -6.35
N SER A 180 10.84 -8.70 -5.40
CA SER A 180 9.89 -9.68 -4.85
C SER A 180 8.74 -9.06 -4.05
N GLU A 181 8.94 -7.86 -3.49
CA GLU A 181 8.02 -7.18 -2.57
C GLU A 181 7.13 -6.13 -3.26
N ILE A 182 7.33 -5.90 -4.54
CA ILE A 182 6.59 -4.87 -5.28
C ILE A 182 5.09 -5.14 -5.23
N ASN A 183 4.33 -4.11 -4.84
CA ASN A 183 2.88 -4.14 -4.88
C ASN A 183 2.29 -2.95 -5.64
N THR A 184 1.03 -3.09 -6.05
CA THR A 184 0.32 -2.09 -6.87
C THR A 184 0.14 -0.76 -6.13
N LEU A 185 -0.12 -0.80 -4.80
CA LEU A 185 -0.37 0.40 -4.00
C LEU A 185 0.87 1.29 -3.93
N ASP A 186 2.05 0.71 -3.71
CA ASP A 186 3.30 1.46 -3.56
C ASP A 186 3.71 2.11 -4.87
N ILE A 187 3.57 1.40 -6.01
CA ILE A 187 3.83 1.97 -7.33
C ILE A 187 2.91 3.16 -7.60
N VAL A 188 1.61 3.03 -7.32
CA VAL A 188 0.63 4.11 -7.61
C VAL A 188 0.83 5.30 -6.67
N SER A 189 1.18 5.07 -5.41
CA SER A 189 1.37 6.13 -4.41
C SER A 189 2.67 6.94 -4.58
N ALA A 190 3.65 6.40 -5.30
CA ALA A 190 4.89 7.09 -5.62
C ALA A 190 4.71 8.05 -6.81
N ASP A 191 5.34 9.22 -6.76
CA ASP A 191 5.38 10.16 -7.89
C ASP A 191 6.44 9.75 -8.93
N ALA A 192 7.52 9.11 -8.48
CA ALA A 192 8.58 8.60 -9.35
C ALA A 192 9.03 7.19 -8.91
N LEU A 193 9.40 6.39 -9.89
CA LEU A 193 9.89 5.04 -9.71
C LEU A 193 11.36 4.97 -10.16
N ILE A 194 12.26 4.70 -9.24
CA ILE A 194 13.67 4.42 -9.54
C ILE A 194 13.85 2.91 -9.56
N MET A 195 14.43 2.38 -10.62
CA MET A 195 14.75 0.95 -10.72
C MET A 195 16.22 0.77 -11.10
N THR A 196 16.89 -0.21 -10.54
CA THR A 196 18.18 -0.66 -11.08
C THR A 196 17.95 -1.39 -12.41
N GLU A 197 18.97 -1.39 -13.29
CA GLU A 197 18.88 -2.08 -14.57
C GLU A 197 18.55 -3.58 -14.38
N ALA A 198 19.15 -4.23 -13.37
CA ALA A 198 18.86 -5.61 -13.02
C ALA A 198 17.40 -5.80 -12.57
N ALA A 199 16.90 -4.93 -11.70
CA ALA A 199 15.51 -4.96 -11.23
C ALA A 199 14.51 -4.79 -12.39
N ALA A 200 14.76 -3.87 -13.31
CA ALA A 200 13.89 -3.64 -14.46
C ALA A 200 13.80 -4.86 -15.39
N LYS A 201 14.91 -5.59 -15.59
CA LYS A 201 14.93 -6.85 -16.36
C LYS A 201 14.18 -7.96 -15.63
N ASN A 202 14.46 -8.14 -14.33
CA ASN A 202 13.82 -9.16 -13.49
C ASN A 202 12.30 -8.97 -13.41
N ILE A 203 11.79 -7.74 -13.21
CA ILE A 203 10.36 -7.44 -13.28
C ILE A 203 9.75 -7.84 -14.62
N GLY A 204 10.46 -7.56 -15.73
CA GLY A 204 10.05 -7.96 -17.06
C GLY A 204 9.87 -9.47 -17.19
N GLU A 205 10.83 -10.26 -16.72
CA GLU A 205 10.80 -11.72 -16.81
C GLU A 205 9.73 -12.36 -15.91
N VAL A 206 9.57 -11.89 -14.68
CA VAL A 206 8.61 -12.44 -13.69
C VAL A 206 7.15 -12.15 -14.08
N LEU A 207 6.88 -11.02 -14.72
CA LEU A 207 5.52 -10.61 -15.06
C LEU A 207 5.07 -11.06 -16.46
N VAL A 208 5.96 -11.42 -17.36
CA VAL A 208 5.57 -11.98 -18.65
C VAL A 208 4.89 -13.33 -18.48
#